data_be589af416ec380c92e11acac2067ee3
#
_entry.id   be589af416ec380c92e11acac2067ee3
#
_cell.length_a   1.000
_cell.length_b   1.000
_cell.length_c   1.000
_cell.angle_alpha   90.00
_cell.angle_beta   90.00
_cell.angle_gamma   90.00
#
_symmetry.space_group_name_H-M   'P 1'
#
loop_
_entity.id
_entity.type
_entity.pdbx_description
1 polymer ?
#
loop_
_entity_poly.entity_id
_entity_poly.type
_entity_poly.pdbx_seq_one_letter_code
_entity_poly.pdbx_strand_id
1 'polypeptide(L)'
;MNLYRQKRKLRANKIKRQIMANRAALKRIRILLSLFLMISISCLAFKVLKSSKWYIDTDKLARADSSVLTLQGNNITPDYKIINIIRQTPLPDVQIFRLDTRELEENILQLQTIKKVFIRRYWFPARLNVAVDERIPAFFLAPNLESEPNSALTTDGILIDHDYFPFKTQIKAKKILTYGVRNGLDEIWNKKKVEELLKLTKTIEMSSNQEIQYIDLRDNKDVYVMLKDYLIRLGEINDTVLKRAKCIASILPEAEKYGKKTKYIDLRWDDSHYIKIEGKKEEKEPTHINSTNAATEQNEENPHEEKQIKIEIQDDEQVQN
;
A
#
# COMPACT_ATOMS: atom_id res chain seq x y z
N MET A 1 72.80 -80.37 4.04
CA MET A 1 71.73 -79.66 4.70
C MET A 1 71.76 -78.13 4.49
N ASN A 2 72.85 -77.53 4.02
CA ASN A 2 73.02 -76.06 3.85
C ASN A 2 72.36 -75.48 2.56
N LEU A 3 72.37 -76.18 1.43
CA LEU A 3 71.81 -75.67 0.14
C LEU A 3 70.32 -75.45 0.12
N TYR A 4 69.55 -76.28 0.81
CA TYR A 4 68.06 -76.06 0.92
C TYR A 4 67.67 -74.81 1.74
N ARG A 5 68.37 -74.55 2.82
CA ARG A 5 68.20 -73.34 3.62
C ARG A 5 68.58 -72.09 2.83
N GLN A 6 69.62 -72.11 2.02
CA GLN A 6 70.01 -71.01 1.15
C GLN A 6 68.91 -70.71 0.06
N LYS A 7 68.44 -71.76 -0.65
CA LYS A 7 67.37 -71.59 -1.64
C LYS A 7 66.07 -71.01 -1.03
N ARG A 8 65.72 -71.43 0.20
CA ARG A 8 64.56 -70.90 0.94
C ARG A 8 64.71 -69.42 1.34
N LYS A 9 65.87 -68.98 1.78
CA LYS A 9 66.20 -67.56 2.07
C LYS A 9 66.17 -66.72 0.80
N LEU A 10 66.69 -67.22 -0.31
CA LEU A 10 66.64 -66.48 -1.59
C LEU A 10 65.22 -66.30 -2.12
N ARG A 11 64.34 -67.32 -2.02
CA ARG A 11 62.93 -67.23 -2.38
C ARG A 11 62.20 -66.24 -1.48
N ALA A 12 62.41 -66.29 -0.17
CA ALA A 12 61.79 -65.36 0.79
C ALA A 12 62.20 -63.88 0.53
N ASN A 13 63.48 -63.66 0.23
CA ASN A 13 63.99 -62.34 -0.13
C ASN A 13 63.43 -61.84 -1.48
N LYS A 14 63.26 -62.73 -2.46
CA LYS A 14 62.64 -62.37 -3.74
C LYS A 14 61.18 -61.97 -3.54
N ILE A 15 60.40 -62.73 -2.75
CA ILE A 15 58.98 -62.40 -2.41
C ILE A 15 58.93 -61.08 -1.64
N LYS A 16 59.81 -60.88 -0.66
CA LYS A 16 59.85 -59.65 0.10
C LYS A 16 60.12 -58.39 -0.77
N ARG A 17 61.09 -58.56 -1.75
CA ARG A 17 61.36 -57.47 -2.73
C ARG A 17 60.16 -57.19 -3.63
N GLN A 18 59.41 -58.20 -4.10
CA GLN A 18 58.24 -58.08 -4.90
C GLN A 18 57.11 -57.35 -4.11
N ILE A 19 56.89 -57.73 -2.85
CA ILE A 19 55.90 -57.06 -1.97
C ILE A 19 56.27 -55.61 -1.76
N MET A 20 57.53 -55.29 -1.52
CA MET A 20 58.05 -53.95 -1.38
C MET A 20 57.85 -53.10 -2.66
N ALA A 21 58.17 -53.67 -3.83
CA ALA A 21 58.01 -53.06 -5.14
C ALA A 21 56.52 -52.79 -5.43
N ASN A 22 55.64 -53.75 -5.14
CA ASN A 22 54.19 -53.57 -5.31
C ASN A 22 53.62 -52.49 -4.36
N ARG A 23 54.08 -52.39 -3.11
CA ARG A 23 53.69 -51.33 -2.18
C ARG A 23 54.19 -49.99 -2.66
N ALA A 24 55.37 -49.85 -3.20
CA ALA A 24 55.91 -48.64 -3.78
C ALA A 24 55.14 -48.25 -5.05
N ALA A 25 54.77 -49.18 -5.89
CA ALA A 25 53.93 -48.95 -7.07
C ALA A 25 52.52 -48.46 -6.66
N LEU A 26 51.90 -49.10 -5.67
CA LEU A 26 50.60 -48.67 -5.15
C LEU A 26 50.63 -47.25 -4.53
N LYS A 27 51.77 -46.95 -3.84
CA LYS A 27 51.93 -45.56 -3.33
C LYS A 27 52.01 -44.54 -4.47
N ARG A 28 52.76 -44.81 -5.54
CA ARG A 28 52.86 -43.95 -6.72
C ARG A 28 51.54 -43.81 -7.44
N ILE A 29 50.76 -44.88 -7.60
CA ILE A 29 49.47 -44.91 -8.20
C ILE A 29 48.52 -44.02 -7.36
N ARG A 30 48.51 -44.12 -6.03
CA ARG A 30 47.71 -43.27 -5.16
C ARG A 30 48.08 -41.80 -5.31
N ILE A 31 49.38 -41.47 -5.36
CA ILE A 31 49.84 -40.08 -5.57
C ILE A 31 49.39 -39.55 -6.93
N LEU A 32 49.53 -40.32 -8.00
CA LEU A 32 49.09 -39.94 -9.35
C LEU A 32 47.58 -39.73 -9.40
N LEU A 33 46.81 -40.61 -8.75
CA LEU A 33 45.36 -40.52 -8.67
C LEU A 33 44.91 -39.27 -7.89
N SER A 34 45.59 -38.95 -6.78
CA SER A 34 45.29 -37.73 -6.01
C SER A 34 45.66 -36.45 -6.78
N LEU A 35 46.75 -36.43 -7.52
CA LEU A 35 47.14 -35.33 -8.39
C LEU A 35 46.13 -35.15 -9.53
N PHE A 36 45.71 -36.24 -10.17
CA PHE A 36 44.70 -36.21 -11.22
C PHE A 36 43.37 -35.69 -10.69
N LEU A 37 42.96 -36.14 -9.51
CA LEU A 37 41.73 -35.62 -8.83
C LEU A 37 41.86 -34.16 -8.53
N MET A 38 42.97 -33.69 -7.99
CA MET A 38 43.19 -32.25 -7.73
C MET A 38 43.12 -31.41 -9.01
N ILE A 39 43.77 -31.85 -10.08
CA ILE A 39 43.75 -31.18 -11.38
C ILE A 39 42.30 -31.14 -11.93
N SER A 40 41.57 -32.25 -11.84
CA SER A 40 40.18 -32.35 -12.28
C SER A 40 39.28 -31.40 -11.51
N ILE A 41 39.40 -31.33 -10.18
CA ILE A 41 38.67 -30.40 -9.34
C ILE A 41 39.04 -28.96 -9.68
N SER A 42 40.32 -28.66 -9.89
CA SER A 42 40.77 -27.31 -10.26
C SER A 42 40.21 -26.88 -11.62
N CYS A 43 40.22 -27.79 -12.61
CA CYS A 43 39.61 -27.50 -13.92
C CYS A 43 38.09 -27.27 -13.84
N LEU A 44 37.39 -28.05 -13.01
CA LEU A 44 35.97 -27.89 -12.77
C LEU A 44 35.69 -26.55 -12.10
N ALA A 45 36.43 -26.23 -11.04
CA ALA A 45 36.33 -24.95 -10.35
C ALA A 45 36.57 -23.76 -11.30
N PHE A 46 37.58 -23.85 -12.15
CA PHE A 46 37.88 -22.83 -13.17
C PHE A 46 36.73 -22.66 -14.16
N LYS A 47 36.11 -23.72 -14.66
CA LYS A 47 34.93 -23.68 -15.54
C LYS A 47 33.74 -23.04 -14.84
N VAL A 48 33.50 -23.39 -13.58
CA VAL A 48 32.41 -22.81 -12.79
C VAL A 48 32.64 -21.30 -12.58
N LEU A 49 33.85 -20.90 -12.17
CA LEU A 49 34.18 -19.48 -11.93
C LEU A 49 34.10 -18.61 -13.20
N LYS A 50 34.42 -19.19 -14.37
CA LYS A 50 34.35 -18.48 -15.67
C LYS A 50 32.97 -18.58 -16.31
N SER A 51 31.99 -19.22 -15.68
CA SER A 51 30.64 -19.36 -16.24
C SER A 51 29.92 -18.02 -16.33
N SER A 52 29.26 -17.77 -17.47
CA SER A 52 28.36 -16.60 -17.65
C SER A 52 27.16 -16.57 -16.67
N LYS A 53 26.89 -17.72 -16.01
CA LYS A 53 25.83 -17.83 -15.00
C LYS A 53 26.05 -16.99 -13.73
N TRP A 54 27.24 -16.42 -13.55
CA TRP A 54 27.55 -15.47 -12.47
C TRP A 54 27.14 -14.03 -12.80
N TYR A 55 26.86 -13.73 -14.06
CA TYR A 55 26.49 -12.42 -14.56
C TYR A 55 24.98 -12.36 -14.75
N ILE A 56 24.43 -11.19 -14.52
CA ILE A 56 23.00 -10.93 -14.76
C ILE A 56 22.82 -10.69 -16.26
N ASP A 57 21.86 -11.38 -16.83
CA ASP A 57 21.41 -11.13 -18.20
C ASP A 57 20.47 -9.91 -18.17
N THR A 58 21.01 -8.73 -18.52
CA THR A 58 20.27 -7.46 -18.51
C THR A 58 19.08 -7.45 -19.45
N ASP A 59 19.17 -8.17 -20.58
CA ASP A 59 18.06 -8.28 -21.54
C ASP A 59 16.89 -9.07 -20.96
N LYS A 60 17.17 -10.04 -20.11
CA LYS A 60 16.14 -10.80 -19.39
C LYS A 60 15.56 -10.06 -18.19
N LEU A 61 16.34 -9.19 -17.53
CA LEU A 61 15.82 -8.33 -16.46
C LEU A 61 14.67 -7.43 -16.94
N ALA A 62 14.70 -7.05 -18.21
CA ALA A 62 13.70 -6.18 -18.82
C ALA A 62 12.33 -6.85 -19.06
N ARG A 63 12.16 -8.14 -18.74
CA ARG A 63 10.93 -8.89 -18.98
C ARG A 63 10.27 -9.27 -17.67
N ALA A 64 8.96 -9.07 -17.58
CA ALA A 64 8.16 -9.38 -16.39
C ALA A 64 8.11 -10.87 -16.02
N ASP A 65 8.24 -11.75 -17.02
CA ASP A 65 8.21 -13.22 -16.89
C ASP A 65 9.61 -13.85 -16.81
N SER A 66 10.61 -13.04 -16.54
CA SER A 66 11.99 -13.44 -16.54
C SER A 66 12.33 -14.37 -15.38
N SER A 67 13.03 -15.45 -15.66
CA SER A 67 13.62 -16.31 -14.63
C SER A 67 14.76 -15.66 -13.83
N VAL A 68 15.19 -14.45 -14.24
CA VAL A 68 16.31 -13.69 -13.67
C VAL A 68 15.82 -12.64 -12.67
N LEU A 69 14.56 -12.17 -12.79
CA LEU A 69 13.95 -11.19 -11.90
C LEU A 69 12.72 -11.78 -11.23
N THR A 70 12.63 -11.62 -9.93
CA THR A 70 11.42 -11.94 -9.16
C THR A 70 10.98 -10.68 -8.41
N LEU A 71 9.72 -10.27 -8.59
CA LEU A 71 9.11 -9.17 -7.85
C LEU A 71 8.21 -9.74 -6.76
N GLN A 72 8.28 -9.17 -5.55
CA GLN A 72 7.48 -9.59 -4.41
C GLN A 72 6.96 -8.38 -3.63
N GLY A 73 5.72 -8.48 -3.14
CA GLY A 73 5.11 -7.45 -2.29
C GLY A 73 4.47 -6.29 -3.05
N ASN A 74 4.56 -6.26 -4.37
CA ASN A 74 3.96 -5.22 -5.21
C ASN A 74 2.49 -5.55 -5.54
N ASN A 75 1.61 -5.30 -4.56
CA ASN A 75 0.17 -5.51 -4.68
C ASN A 75 -0.56 -4.29 -5.28
N ILE A 76 0.01 -3.10 -5.11
CA ILE A 76 -0.52 -1.82 -5.58
C ILE A 76 0.20 -1.40 -6.84
N THR A 77 1.54 -1.44 -6.81
CA THR A 77 2.40 -0.99 -7.89
C THR A 77 2.37 -1.98 -9.06
N PRO A 78 2.05 -1.54 -10.28
CA PRO A 78 2.15 -2.38 -11.46
C PRO A 78 3.61 -2.82 -11.71
N ASP A 79 3.79 -4.09 -12.11
CA ASP A 79 5.13 -4.66 -12.37
C ASP A 79 5.94 -3.83 -13.36
N TYR A 80 5.30 -3.32 -14.41
CA TYR A 80 5.97 -2.55 -15.46
C TYR A 80 6.65 -1.28 -14.94
N LYS A 81 6.12 -0.63 -13.88
CA LYS A 81 6.74 0.56 -13.28
C LYS A 81 8.08 0.23 -12.63
N ILE A 82 8.13 -0.88 -11.87
CA ILE A 82 9.37 -1.35 -11.24
C ILE A 82 10.36 -1.81 -12.32
N ILE A 83 9.91 -2.58 -13.29
CA ILE A 83 10.73 -3.09 -14.40
C ILE A 83 11.32 -1.95 -15.23
N ASN A 84 10.56 -0.89 -15.48
CA ASN A 84 11.06 0.28 -16.21
C ASN A 84 12.20 0.98 -15.47
N ILE A 85 12.10 1.11 -14.15
CA ILE A 85 13.20 1.66 -13.33
C ILE A 85 14.43 0.76 -13.39
N ILE A 86 14.25 -0.56 -13.26
CA ILE A 86 15.35 -1.52 -13.37
C ILE A 86 16.02 -1.42 -14.73
N ARG A 87 15.26 -1.23 -15.80
CA ARG A 87 15.78 -1.07 -17.16
C ARG A 87 16.53 0.24 -17.36
N GLN A 88 16.07 1.32 -16.72
CA GLN A 88 16.68 2.64 -16.83
C GLN A 88 17.93 2.81 -15.94
N THR A 89 18.05 1.98 -14.90
CA THR A 89 19.22 2.01 -14.01
C THR A 89 20.38 1.25 -14.65
N PRO A 90 21.52 1.89 -14.93
CA PRO A 90 22.68 1.21 -15.52
C PRO A 90 23.28 0.24 -14.52
N LEU A 91 23.20 -1.05 -14.84
CA LEU A 91 23.83 -2.09 -14.03
C LEU A 91 25.20 -2.43 -14.59
N PRO A 92 26.27 -2.41 -13.78
CA PRO A 92 27.62 -2.77 -14.24
C PRO A 92 27.70 -4.26 -14.60
N ASP A 93 28.45 -4.59 -15.64
CA ASP A 93 28.72 -5.97 -16.03
C ASP A 93 29.76 -6.62 -15.09
N VAL A 94 29.31 -6.95 -13.90
CA VAL A 94 30.10 -7.60 -12.85
C VAL A 94 29.41 -8.87 -12.37
N GLN A 95 30.18 -9.74 -11.70
CA GLN A 95 29.57 -10.91 -11.07
C GLN A 95 28.55 -10.47 -10.02
N ILE A 96 27.44 -11.21 -9.91
CA ILE A 96 26.29 -10.89 -9.05
C ILE A 96 26.68 -10.60 -7.59
N PHE A 97 27.69 -11.24 -7.05
CA PHE A 97 28.14 -11.03 -5.67
C PHE A 97 28.91 -9.70 -5.48
N ARG A 98 29.37 -9.07 -6.57
CA ARG A 98 30.00 -7.75 -6.58
C ARG A 98 29.04 -6.63 -6.96
N LEU A 99 27.86 -6.96 -7.46
CA LEU A 99 26.86 -5.97 -7.86
C LEU A 99 26.43 -5.15 -6.66
N ASP A 100 26.57 -3.84 -6.74
CA ASP A 100 25.98 -2.91 -5.80
C ASP A 100 24.51 -2.64 -6.22
N THR A 101 23.58 -2.82 -5.29
CA THR A 101 22.14 -2.66 -5.54
C THR A 101 21.59 -1.35 -4.98
N ARG A 102 22.43 -0.51 -4.36
CA ARG A 102 21.98 0.71 -3.65
C ARG A 102 21.33 1.70 -4.61
N GLU A 103 21.97 1.99 -5.75
CA GLU A 103 21.41 2.89 -6.74
C GLU A 103 20.06 2.38 -7.27
N LEU A 104 19.94 1.08 -7.50
CA LEU A 104 18.69 0.48 -7.92
C LEU A 104 17.61 0.56 -6.83
N GLU A 105 17.97 0.35 -5.57
CA GLU A 105 17.07 0.50 -4.43
C GLU A 105 16.59 1.96 -4.28
N GLU A 106 17.50 2.93 -4.40
CA GLU A 106 17.18 4.37 -4.34
C GLU A 106 16.24 4.79 -5.47
N ASN A 107 16.49 4.31 -6.70
CA ASN A 107 15.63 4.62 -7.84
C ASN A 107 14.22 4.01 -7.69
N ILE A 108 14.11 2.79 -7.17
CA ILE A 108 12.81 2.16 -6.91
C ILE A 108 12.06 2.88 -5.76
N LEU A 109 12.77 3.37 -4.74
CA LEU A 109 12.20 4.15 -3.64
C LEU A 109 11.59 5.49 -4.08
N GLN A 110 11.93 6.00 -5.27
CA GLN A 110 11.29 7.20 -5.83
C GLN A 110 9.83 6.97 -6.24
N LEU A 111 9.39 5.70 -6.40
CA LEU A 111 7.99 5.40 -6.66
C LEU A 111 7.12 5.78 -5.47
N GLN A 112 6.08 6.60 -5.69
CA GLN A 112 5.18 7.10 -4.64
C GLN A 112 4.53 5.99 -3.84
N THR A 113 4.29 4.85 -4.45
CA THR A 113 3.66 3.68 -3.83
C THR A 113 4.60 2.88 -2.93
N ILE A 114 5.91 3.05 -3.05
CA ILE A 114 6.89 2.20 -2.37
C ILE A 114 7.46 2.88 -1.14
N LYS A 115 7.36 2.22 0.01
CA LYS A 115 7.88 2.70 1.30
C LYS A 115 9.27 2.17 1.61
N LYS A 116 9.53 0.91 1.27
CA LYS A 116 10.83 0.26 1.44
C LYS A 116 11.09 -0.70 0.30
N VAL A 117 12.36 -0.87 -0.03
CA VAL A 117 12.85 -1.83 -1.03
C VAL A 117 13.91 -2.68 -0.41
N PHE A 118 13.94 -3.91 -0.78
CA PHE A 118 14.96 -4.86 -0.40
C PHE A 118 15.33 -5.74 -1.58
N ILE A 119 16.59 -5.65 -2.06
CA ILE A 119 17.05 -6.41 -3.21
C ILE A 119 17.96 -7.54 -2.76
N ARG A 120 17.51 -8.79 -2.99
CA ARG A 120 18.27 -9.99 -2.71
C ARG A 120 18.94 -10.53 -3.97
N ARG A 121 20.24 -10.77 -3.90
CA ARG A 121 21.05 -11.36 -4.97
C ARG A 121 21.18 -12.87 -4.78
N TYR A 122 20.82 -13.66 -5.78
CA TYR A 122 21.07 -15.09 -5.83
C TYR A 122 22.24 -15.36 -6.75
N TRP A 123 23.21 -16.14 -6.29
CA TRP A 123 24.53 -16.19 -6.91
C TRP A 123 24.61 -17.07 -8.15
N PHE A 124 23.96 -18.25 -8.14
CA PHE A 124 24.11 -19.20 -9.24
C PHE A 124 22.84 -20.02 -9.48
N PRO A 125 22.19 -19.86 -10.66
CA PRO A 125 22.42 -18.80 -11.64
C PRO A 125 22.11 -17.41 -11.05
N ALA A 126 22.78 -16.38 -11.60
CA ALA A 126 22.59 -15.01 -11.15
C ALA A 126 21.13 -14.57 -11.32
N ARG A 127 20.50 -14.11 -10.22
CA ARG A 127 19.10 -13.63 -10.19
C ARG A 127 18.95 -12.54 -9.17
N LEU A 128 18.00 -11.63 -9.42
CA LEU A 128 17.56 -10.62 -8.45
C LEU A 128 16.16 -10.95 -7.95
N ASN A 129 15.98 -10.80 -6.66
CA ASN A 129 14.66 -10.76 -6.04
C ASN A 129 14.46 -9.37 -5.43
N VAL A 130 13.51 -8.62 -5.96
CA VAL A 130 13.13 -7.30 -5.50
C VAL A 130 11.87 -7.46 -4.66
N ALA A 131 12.03 -7.34 -3.34
CA ALA A 131 10.93 -7.31 -2.40
C ALA A 131 10.63 -5.87 -2.03
N VAL A 132 9.37 -5.46 -2.16
CA VAL A 132 8.92 -4.11 -1.84
C VAL A 132 7.90 -4.14 -0.71
N ASP A 133 7.96 -3.12 0.14
CA ASP A 133 6.95 -2.81 1.14
C ASP A 133 6.22 -1.55 0.65
N GLU A 134 4.94 -1.69 0.34
CA GLU A 134 4.15 -0.63 -0.26
C GLU A 134 3.47 0.25 0.80
N ARG A 135 3.21 1.51 0.43
CA ARG A 135 2.40 2.43 1.22
C ARG A 135 0.94 2.02 1.12
N ILE A 136 0.26 2.06 2.26
CA ILE A 136 -1.16 1.69 2.33
C ILE A 136 -1.99 2.95 2.07
N PRO A 137 -2.82 2.99 1.01
CA PRO A 137 -3.80 4.04 0.79
C PRO A 137 -4.82 4.06 1.92
N ALA A 138 -4.98 5.25 2.54
CA ALA A 138 -5.97 5.51 3.58
C ALA A 138 -7.26 6.08 2.98
N PHE A 139 -7.10 6.96 2.00
CA PHE A 139 -8.18 7.68 1.36
C PHE A 139 -8.00 7.72 -0.16
N PHE A 140 -9.12 7.67 -0.87
CA PHE A 140 -9.19 8.00 -2.30
C PHE A 140 -9.71 9.43 -2.45
N LEU A 141 -9.01 10.24 -3.23
CA LEU A 141 -9.37 11.64 -3.46
C LEU A 141 -10.04 11.79 -4.82
N ALA A 142 -11.22 12.43 -4.84
CA ALA A 142 -11.98 12.69 -6.05
C ALA A 142 -12.65 14.08 -5.98
N PRO A 143 -12.91 14.74 -7.12
CA PRO A 143 -13.61 16.03 -7.13
C PRO A 143 -15.12 15.89 -6.84
N ASN A 144 -15.71 14.74 -7.16
CA ASN A 144 -17.12 14.44 -6.92
C ASN A 144 -17.36 12.94 -6.69
N LEU A 145 -18.59 12.54 -6.42
CA LEU A 145 -18.97 11.16 -6.13
C LEU A 145 -18.89 10.24 -7.35
N GLU A 146 -19.24 10.76 -8.52
CA GLU A 146 -19.33 9.98 -9.77
C GLU A 146 -17.98 9.80 -10.44
N SER A 147 -17.02 10.66 -10.12
CA SER A 147 -15.68 10.59 -10.68
C SER A 147 -14.88 9.43 -10.11
N GLU A 148 -14.05 8.85 -10.95
CA GLU A 148 -12.97 7.99 -10.50
C GLU A 148 -11.98 8.77 -9.62
N PRO A 149 -11.32 8.12 -8.67
CA PRO A 149 -10.32 8.78 -7.85
C PRO A 149 -9.18 9.35 -8.71
N ASN A 150 -8.83 10.60 -8.48
CA ASN A 150 -7.70 11.25 -9.14
C ASN A 150 -6.35 10.88 -8.52
N SER A 151 -6.38 10.51 -7.25
CA SER A 151 -5.20 10.13 -6.48
C SER A 151 -5.61 9.35 -5.24
N ALA A 152 -4.64 8.73 -4.59
CA ALA A 152 -4.81 8.10 -3.29
C ALA A 152 -3.87 8.76 -2.27
N LEU A 153 -4.36 8.97 -1.07
CA LEU A 153 -3.61 9.51 0.04
C LEU A 153 -3.24 8.38 0.99
N THR A 154 -1.95 8.24 1.25
CA THR A 154 -1.43 7.18 2.12
C THR A 154 -1.44 7.58 3.59
N THR A 155 -1.31 6.60 4.49
CA THR A 155 -1.26 6.84 5.95
C THR A 155 -0.08 7.69 6.39
N ASP A 156 0.97 7.78 5.60
CA ASP A 156 2.16 8.59 5.86
C ASP A 156 2.14 9.96 5.13
N GLY A 157 1.01 10.31 4.51
CA GLY A 157 0.79 11.63 3.90
C GLY A 157 1.34 11.78 2.49
N ILE A 158 1.68 10.68 1.83
CA ILE A 158 2.13 10.68 0.43
C ILE A 158 0.94 10.54 -0.50
N LEU A 159 0.89 11.39 -1.52
CA LEU A 159 -0.09 11.27 -2.60
C LEU A 159 0.43 10.29 -3.65
N ILE A 160 -0.43 9.35 -4.04
CA ILE A 160 -0.21 8.44 -5.15
C ILE A 160 -1.05 8.95 -6.31
N ASP A 161 -0.38 9.27 -7.42
CA ASP A 161 -1.01 9.84 -8.60
C ASP A 161 -1.89 8.83 -9.35
N HIS A 162 -2.76 9.36 -10.21
CA HIS A 162 -3.66 8.57 -11.06
C HIS A 162 -2.94 7.52 -11.92
N ASP A 163 -1.68 7.76 -12.29
CA ASP A 163 -0.87 6.85 -13.13
C ASP A 163 -0.66 5.45 -12.53
N TYR A 164 -0.98 5.26 -11.27
CA TYR A 164 -0.91 3.97 -10.59
C TYR A 164 -2.26 3.21 -10.61
N PHE A 165 -3.33 3.84 -11.08
CA PHE A 165 -4.65 3.21 -11.17
C PHE A 165 -4.85 2.47 -12.50
N PRO A 166 -5.66 1.41 -12.54
CA PRO A 166 -6.21 0.74 -11.37
C PRO A 166 -5.12 -0.02 -10.59
N PHE A 167 -5.26 -0.08 -9.29
CA PHE A 167 -4.37 -0.89 -8.46
C PHE A 167 -4.53 -2.38 -8.78
N LYS A 168 -3.45 -3.18 -8.65
CA LYS A 168 -3.50 -4.63 -8.86
C LYS A 168 -4.49 -5.33 -7.93
N THR A 169 -4.61 -4.86 -6.69
CA THR A 169 -5.50 -5.41 -5.68
C THR A 169 -6.55 -4.38 -5.30
N GLN A 170 -7.78 -4.84 -5.11
CA GLN A 170 -8.85 -3.98 -4.64
C GLN A 170 -8.57 -3.54 -3.19
N ILE A 171 -8.45 -2.23 -2.98
CA ILE A 171 -8.16 -1.63 -1.68
C ILE A 171 -9.43 -0.98 -1.15
N LYS A 172 -9.74 -1.27 0.11
CA LYS A 172 -10.79 -0.56 0.84
C LYS A 172 -10.20 0.71 1.45
N ALA A 173 -10.36 1.83 0.77
CA ALA A 173 -10.05 3.15 1.30
C ALA A 173 -11.29 4.03 1.23
N LYS A 174 -11.42 4.99 2.17
CA LYS A 174 -12.55 5.91 2.22
C LYS A 174 -12.42 6.97 1.14
N LYS A 175 -13.55 7.39 0.55
CA LYS A 175 -13.56 8.45 -0.46
C LYS A 175 -13.60 9.82 0.20
N ILE A 176 -12.71 10.70 -0.21
CA ILE A 176 -12.73 12.13 0.14
C ILE A 176 -13.02 12.92 -1.11
N LEU A 177 -14.02 13.80 -1.03
CA LEU A 177 -14.32 14.77 -2.08
C LEU A 177 -13.52 16.04 -1.81
N THR A 178 -12.66 16.42 -2.76
CA THR A 178 -11.81 17.61 -2.63
C THR A 178 -11.38 18.12 -4.01
N TYR A 179 -11.20 19.43 -4.13
CA TYR A 179 -10.59 20.05 -5.30
C TYR A 179 -9.06 20.23 -5.15
N GLY A 180 -8.53 20.07 -3.94
CA GLY A 180 -7.15 20.42 -3.59
C GLY A 180 -6.05 19.68 -4.32
N VAL A 181 -6.35 18.51 -4.90
CA VAL A 181 -5.35 17.69 -5.60
C VAL A 181 -4.94 18.29 -6.95
N ARG A 182 -5.80 19.06 -7.61
CA ARG A 182 -5.56 19.56 -8.97
C ARG A 182 -5.00 20.96 -9.05
N ASN A 183 -5.27 21.81 -8.06
CA ASN A 183 -5.09 23.25 -8.22
C ASN A 183 -3.83 23.82 -7.55
N GLY A 184 -2.96 22.96 -6.97
CA GLY A 184 -1.81 23.47 -6.22
C GLY A 184 -2.21 24.43 -5.08
N LEU A 185 -3.48 24.52 -4.77
CA LEU A 185 -3.97 25.25 -3.61
C LEU A 185 -3.40 24.59 -2.38
N ASP A 186 -2.93 25.39 -1.44
CA ASP A 186 -2.14 25.12 -0.25
C ASP A 186 -2.63 23.99 0.71
N GLU A 187 -3.45 23.07 0.25
CA GLU A 187 -3.78 21.85 0.97
C GLU A 187 -2.61 20.88 0.92
N ILE A 188 -1.61 21.16 1.71
CA ILE A 188 -0.52 20.23 1.93
C ILE A 188 -1.07 19.08 2.75
N TRP A 189 -1.31 17.96 2.08
CA TRP A 189 -1.59 16.69 2.71
C TRP A 189 -0.33 16.21 3.41
N ASN A 190 -0.14 16.59 4.66
CA ASN A 190 0.97 16.12 5.47
C ASN A 190 0.51 14.98 6.40
N LYS A 191 1.46 14.26 6.94
CA LYS A 191 1.22 13.13 7.84
C LYS A 191 0.31 13.49 9.02
N LYS A 192 0.48 14.67 9.61
CA LYS A 192 -0.34 15.13 10.75
C LYS A 192 -1.81 15.29 10.36
N LYS A 193 -2.10 15.96 9.24
CA LYS A 193 -3.47 16.13 8.73
C LYS A 193 -4.13 14.79 8.43
N VAL A 194 -3.37 13.83 7.86
CA VAL A 194 -3.88 12.47 7.60
C VAL A 194 -4.17 11.73 8.89
N GLU A 195 -3.30 11.82 9.90
CA GLU A 195 -3.53 11.22 11.22
C GLU A 195 -4.77 11.80 11.91
N GLU A 196 -4.98 13.11 11.82
CA GLU A 196 -6.18 13.79 12.33
C GLU A 196 -7.45 13.30 11.63
N LEU A 197 -7.43 13.19 10.30
CA LEU A 197 -8.55 12.64 9.53
C LEU A 197 -8.82 11.16 9.85
N LEU A 198 -7.78 10.35 9.99
CA LEU A 198 -7.94 8.95 10.38
C LEU A 198 -8.53 8.82 11.78
N LYS A 199 -8.12 9.68 12.72
CA LYS A 199 -8.69 9.74 14.07
C LYS A 199 -10.15 10.18 14.03
N LEU A 200 -10.48 11.19 13.24
CA LEU A 200 -11.85 11.67 13.04
C LEU A 200 -12.74 10.56 12.45
N THR A 201 -12.32 9.94 11.36
CA THR A 201 -13.09 8.86 10.70
C THR A 201 -13.35 7.71 11.66
N LYS A 202 -12.32 7.29 12.40
CA LYS A 202 -12.47 6.23 13.41
C LYS A 202 -13.45 6.63 14.51
N THR A 203 -13.40 7.88 14.99
CA THR A 203 -14.30 8.38 16.01
C THR A 203 -15.75 8.38 15.51
N ILE A 204 -15.99 8.84 14.29
CA ILE A 204 -17.32 8.83 13.66
C ILE A 204 -17.86 7.41 13.52
N GLU A 205 -17.08 6.49 12.99
CA GLU A 205 -17.50 5.09 12.82
C GLU A 205 -17.80 4.40 14.15
N MET A 206 -16.98 4.68 15.18
CA MET A 206 -17.24 4.16 16.53
C MET A 206 -18.50 4.76 17.15
N SER A 207 -18.77 6.06 16.96
CA SER A 207 -19.92 6.74 17.53
C SER A 207 -21.22 6.41 16.80
N SER A 208 -21.16 6.17 15.48
CA SER A 208 -22.33 5.86 14.66
C SER A 208 -22.60 4.35 14.53
N ASN A 209 -21.60 3.52 14.79
CA ASN A 209 -21.61 2.08 14.44
C ASN A 209 -21.92 1.84 12.94
N GLN A 210 -21.54 2.79 12.07
CA GLN A 210 -21.75 2.74 10.63
C GLN A 210 -20.44 3.05 9.88
N GLU A 211 -20.27 2.48 8.68
CA GLU A 211 -19.14 2.81 7.80
C GLU A 211 -19.37 4.17 7.11
N ILE A 212 -18.31 4.95 7.01
CA ILE A 212 -18.30 6.20 6.26
C ILE A 212 -18.24 5.86 4.76
N GLN A 213 -19.16 6.39 3.98
CA GLN A 213 -19.18 6.26 2.52
C GLN A 213 -18.24 7.28 1.86
N TYR A 214 -18.34 8.55 2.25
CA TYR A 214 -17.43 9.60 1.82
C TYR A 214 -17.36 10.74 2.83
N ILE A 215 -16.31 11.57 2.69
CA ILE A 215 -16.11 12.81 3.42
C ILE A 215 -16.01 13.92 2.38
N ASP A 216 -16.80 14.96 2.52
CA ASP A 216 -16.75 16.12 1.64
C ASP A 216 -15.91 17.23 2.27
N LEU A 217 -14.72 17.45 1.72
CA LEU A 217 -13.76 18.48 2.09
C LEU A 217 -13.60 19.54 0.99
N ARG A 218 -14.58 19.68 0.09
CA ARG A 218 -14.54 20.71 -0.96
C ARG A 218 -14.64 22.12 -0.38
N ASP A 219 -15.33 22.25 0.76
CA ASP A 219 -15.28 23.45 1.61
C ASP A 219 -14.68 23.05 2.97
N ASN A 220 -13.48 23.55 3.28
CA ASN A 220 -12.79 23.26 4.53
C ASN A 220 -13.48 23.85 5.78
N LYS A 221 -14.35 24.85 5.60
CA LYS A 221 -15.12 25.45 6.69
C LYS A 221 -16.45 24.76 6.94
N ASP A 222 -16.89 23.95 5.99
CA ASP A 222 -18.18 23.28 6.06
C ASP A 222 -18.09 21.82 5.59
N VAL A 223 -17.50 20.99 6.42
CA VAL A 223 -17.23 19.59 6.15
C VAL A 223 -18.46 18.72 6.38
N TYR A 224 -18.76 17.86 5.42
CA TYR A 224 -19.81 16.85 5.51
C TYR A 224 -19.24 15.45 5.51
N VAL A 225 -19.91 14.57 6.23
CA VAL A 225 -19.60 13.12 6.25
C VAL A 225 -20.87 12.34 5.95
N MET A 226 -20.82 11.52 4.93
CA MET A 226 -21.92 10.62 4.60
C MET A 226 -21.70 9.27 5.26
N LEU A 227 -22.61 8.89 6.14
CA LEU A 227 -22.78 7.54 6.65
C LEU A 227 -23.66 6.74 5.68
N LYS A 228 -24.00 5.52 6.05
CA LYS A 228 -24.87 4.69 5.21
C LYS A 228 -26.18 5.37 4.85
N ASP A 229 -26.83 5.98 5.83
CA ASP A 229 -28.19 6.51 5.68
C ASP A 229 -28.32 8.01 6.03
N TYR A 230 -27.27 8.61 6.61
CA TYR A 230 -27.35 9.97 7.14
C TYR A 230 -26.17 10.83 6.71
N LEU A 231 -26.46 12.03 6.25
CA LEU A 231 -25.48 13.07 6.00
C LEU A 231 -25.25 13.87 7.28
N ILE A 232 -24.01 13.96 7.73
CA ILE A 232 -23.61 14.68 8.94
C ILE A 232 -22.82 15.92 8.53
N ARG A 233 -23.23 17.07 8.99
CA ARG A 233 -22.55 18.34 8.81
C ARG A 233 -21.71 18.64 10.05
N LEU A 234 -20.39 18.52 9.91
CA LEU A 234 -19.44 18.74 11.01
C LEU A 234 -18.97 20.19 11.10
N GLY A 235 -19.05 20.95 9.99
CA GLY A 235 -18.40 22.26 9.87
C GLY A 235 -16.88 22.16 9.81
N GLU A 236 -16.17 23.17 10.29
CA GLU A 236 -14.70 23.21 10.24
C GLU A 236 -14.04 22.14 11.10
N ILE A 237 -12.98 21.53 10.57
CA ILE A 237 -12.14 20.58 11.32
C ILE A 237 -11.19 21.37 12.22
N ASN A 238 -11.57 21.53 13.48
CA ASN A 238 -10.83 22.21 14.53
C ASN A 238 -10.68 21.30 15.76
N ASP A 239 -10.13 21.83 16.86
CA ASP A 239 -9.84 21.06 18.08
C ASP A 239 -11.10 20.42 18.70
N THR A 240 -12.29 21.00 18.48
CA THR A 240 -13.57 20.49 19.03
C THR A 240 -14.25 19.45 18.13
N VAL A 241 -13.78 19.24 16.89
CA VAL A 241 -14.43 18.33 15.93
C VAL A 241 -14.59 16.90 16.45
N LEU A 242 -13.63 16.43 17.22
CA LEU A 242 -13.71 15.09 17.83
C LEU A 242 -14.78 15.01 18.92
N LYS A 243 -15.02 16.11 19.68
CA LYS A 243 -16.12 16.19 20.65
C LYS A 243 -17.45 16.13 19.90
N ARG A 244 -17.63 16.94 18.86
CA ARG A 244 -18.81 16.92 17.99
C ARG A 244 -19.06 15.55 17.35
N ALA A 245 -18.01 14.89 16.87
CA ALA A 245 -18.11 13.55 16.29
C ALA A 245 -18.60 12.48 17.31
N LYS A 246 -18.26 12.61 18.58
CA LYS A 246 -18.77 11.71 19.64
C LYS A 246 -20.25 11.90 19.92
N CYS A 247 -20.79 13.10 19.72
CA CYS A 247 -22.22 13.39 19.91
C CYS A 247 -23.11 12.64 18.88
N ILE A 248 -22.54 12.09 17.81
CA ILE A 248 -23.28 11.27 16.84
C ILE A 248 -24.00 10.12 17.54
N ALA A 249 -23.36 9.49 18.52
CA ALA A 249 -23.93 8.35 19.25
C ALA A 249 -25.28 8.66 19.93
N SER A 250 -25.44 9.87 20.44
CA SER A 250 -26.68 10.30 21.12
C SER A 250 -27.72 10.85 20.15
N ILE A 251 -27.31 11.45 19.01
CA ILE A 251 -28.23 12.10 18.08
C ILE A 251 -28.77 11.13 17.03
N LEU A 252 -27.97 10.15 16.62
CA LEU A 252 -28.35 9.21 15.57
C LEU A 252 -29.68 8.48 15.88
N PRO A 253 -29.94 7.97 17.11
CA PRO A 253 -31.21 7.33 17.47
C PRO A 253 -32.40 8.30 17.35
N GLU A 254 -32.21 9.60 17.61
CA GLU A 254 -33.25 10.61 17.42
C GLU A 254 -33.52 10.85 15.94
N ALA A 255 -32.47 10.91 15.11
CA ALA A 255 -32.60 11.03 13.67
C ALA A 255 -33.33 9.84 13.03
N GLU A 256 -33.10 8.64 13.55
CA GLU A 256 -33.76 7.41 13.10
C GLU A 256 -35.29 7.46 13.24
N LYS A 257 -35.83 8.19 14.24
CA LYS A 257 -37.27 8.38 14.42
C LYS A 257 -37.91 9.09 13.22
N TYR A 258 -37.16 9.95 12.53
CA TYR A 258 -37.62 10.67 11.35
C TYR A 258 -37.31 9.93 10.04
N GLY A 259 -36.43 8.95 10.08
CA GLY A 259 -36.06 8.07 8.97
C GLY A 259 -35.63 8.84 7.72
N LYS A 260 -36.14 8.44 6.56
CA LYS A 260 -35.79 9.05 5.25
C LYS A 260 -36.12 10.54 5.10
N LYS A 261 -36.90 11.12 6.02
CA LYS A 261 -37.20 12.56 6.03
C LYS A 261 -36.04 13.40 6.55
N THR A 262 -35.04 12.76 7.18
CA THR A 262 -33.83 13.44 7.65
C THR A 262 -32.97 13.83 6.48
N LYS A 263 -32.78 15.13 6.25
CA LYS A 263 -31.91 15.66 5.18
C LYS A 263 -30.47 15.65 5.58
N TYR A 264 -30.15 16.15 6.77
CA TYR A 264 -28.83 16.06 7.40
C TYR A 264 -28.94 16.33 8.91
N ILE A 265 -27.87 15.92 9.62
CA ILE A 265 -27.64 16.18 11.05
C ILE A 265 -26.57 17.27 11.15
N ASP A 266 -26.87 18.40 11.78
CA ASP A 266 -25.97 19.55 11.93
C ASP A 266 -25.29 19.53 13.30
N LEU A 267 -24.00 19.32 13.32
CA LEU A 267 -23.14 19.24 14.51
C LEU A 267 -22.13 20.38 14.59
N ARG A 268 -22.31 21.45 13.86
CA ARG A 268 -21.36 22.59 13.84
C ARG A 268 -21.18 23.28 15.18
N TRP A 269 -22.20 23.23 16.03
CA TRP A 269 -22.25 23.91 17.31
C TRP A 269 -21.92 22.95 18.46
N ASP A 270 -21.10 23.39 19.40
CA ASP A 270 -20.63 22.53 20.50
C ASP A 270 -21.74 22.24 21.53
N ASP A 271 -22.72 23.15 21.67
CA ASP A 271 -23.75 23.10 22.73
C ASP A 271 -25.16 22.78 22.22
N SER A 272 -25.34 22.74 20.89
CA SER A 272 -26.66 22.46 20.31
C SER A 272 -26.56 21.83 18.96
N HIS A 273 -27.38 20.81 18.74
CA HIS A 273 -27.36 19.99 17.54
C HIS A 273 -28.75 20.01 16.88
N TYR A 274 -28.79 20.00 15.57
CA TYR A 274 -30.01 20.12 14.82
C TYR A 274 -30.17 18.96 13.84
N ILE A 275 -31.42 18.46 13.77
CA ILE A 275 -31.82 17.52 12.71
C ILE A 275 -32.65 18.31 11.71
N LYS A 276 -32.19 18.39 10.48
CA LYS A 276 -32.92 19.00 9.38
C LYS A 276 -33.78 17.97 8.69
N ILE A 277 -35.10 18.28 8.61
CA ILE A 277 -36.08 17.37 8.05
C ILE A 277 -36.68 18.02 6.79
N GLU A 278 -36.98 17.21 5.76
CA GLU A 278 -37.76 17.66 4.60
C GLU A 278 -39.18 18.02 5.04
N GLY A 279 -39.57 19.29 4.82
CA GLY A 279 -40.93 19.74 5.07
C GLY A 279 -41.91 19.05 4.09
N LYS A 280 -43.10 18.68 4.57
CA LYS A 280 -44.22 18.37 3.69
C LYS A 280 -44.56 19.64 2.87
N LYS A 281 -44.59 19.52 1.54
CA LYS A 281 -45.34 20.48 0.73
C LYS A 281 -46.80 20.45 1.21
N GLU A 282 -47.29 21.50 1.83
CA GLU A 282 -48.74 21.67 1.99
C GLU A 282 -49.27 21.77 0.57
N GLU A 283 -50.05 20.78 0.13
CA GLU A 283 -50.98 20.95 -0.99
C GLU A 283 -51.94 22.07 -0.60
N LYS A 284 -51.70 23.24 -1.13
CA LYS A 284 -52.73 24.30 -1.12
C LYS A 284 -53.89 23.78 -1.96
N GLU A 285 -55.02 23.48 -1.32
CA GLU A 285 -56.28 23.27 -2.01
C GLU A 285 -56.51 24.44 -2.97
N PRO A 286 -57.01 24.22 -4.19
CA PRO A 286 -57.32 25.30 -5.12
C PRO A 286 -58.47 26.08 -4.58
N THR A 287 -58.20 27.22 -3.95
CA THR A 287 -59.23 28.22 -3.65
C THR A 287 -59.68 28.81 -4.98
N HIS A 288 -60.96 28.59 -5.31
CA HIS A 288 -61.65 29.28 -6.37
C HIS A 288 -61.54 30.79 -6.16
N ILE A 289 -60.78 31.46 -7.00
CA ILE A 289 -60.74 32.90 -7.08
C ILE A 289 -61.38 33.33 -8.40
N ASN A 290 -62.53 34.03 -8.25
CA ASN A 290 -63.16 34.79 -9.32
C ASN A 290 -62.17 35.82 -9.87
N SER A 291 -62.13 35.86 -11.21
CA SER A 291 -61.49 36.92 -12.00
C SER A 291 -61.89 38.32 -11.61
N THR A 292 -60.93 39.21 -11.36
CA THR A 292 -60.88 40.54 -11.96
C THR A 292 -59.55 41.26 -11.65
N ASN A 293 -58.97 41.79 -12.74
CA ASN A 293 -58.01 42.90 -12.83
C ASN A 293 -56.56 42.76 -12.41
N ALA A 294 -55.75 42.62 -13.47
CA ALA A 294 -54.68 43.54 -13.89
C ALA A 294 -53.46 43.80 -12.98
N ALA A 295 -52.39 43.53 -13.59
CA ALA A 295 -51.07 44.19 -13.64
C ALA A 295 -50.10 44.00 -12.49
N THR A 296 -48.90 43.61 -12.96
CA THR A 296 -47.58 44.03 -12.52
C THR A 296 -46.88 43.20 -11.42
N GLU A 297 -45.91 42.47 -11.90
CA GLU A 297 -44.53 42.28 -11.41
C GLU A 297 -44.24 41.56 -10.10
N GLN A 298 -43.23 40.82 -10.31
CA GLN A 298 -42.06 40.44 -9.51
C GLN A 298 -42.03 39.01 -8.99
N ASN A 299 -41.10 38.29 -9.63
CA ASN A 299 -40.50 37.06 -9.18
C ASN A 299 -40.00 37.22 -7.73
N GLU A 300 -40.67 36.62 -6.77
CA GLU A 300 -40.06 36.25 -5.49
C GLU A 300 -40.02 34.72 -5.42
N GLU A 301 -38.81 34.20 -5.49
CA GLU A 301 -38.48 32.84 -5.10
C GLU A 301 -38.98 32.61 -3.68
N ASN A 302 -39.96 31.74 -3.53
CA ASN A 302 -40.43 31.29 -2.23
C ASN A 302 -39.41 30.36 -1.63
N PRO A 303 -38.76 30.69 -0.51
CA PRO A 303 -37.85 29.73 0.17
C PRO A 303 -38.72 28.61 0.76
N HIS A 304 -38.32 27.38 0.44
CA HIS A 304 -38.85 26.18 1.07
C HIS A 304 -38.72 26.32 2.59
N GLU A 305 -39.83 26.29 3.34
CA GLU A 305 -39.79 26.20 4.81
C GLU A 305 -39.15 24.89 5.25
N GLU A 306 -37.94 25.01 5.64
CA GLU A 306 -37.14 23.91 6.22
C GLU A 306 -37.33 23.95 7.75
N LYS A 307 -37.96 22.92 8.35
CA LYS A 307 -38.09 22.82 9.81
C LYS A 307 -36.78 22.30 10.41
N GLN A 308 -36.24 23.04 11.37
CA GLN A 308 -35.11 22.62 12.19
C GLN A 308 -35.63 22.20 13.57
N ILE A 309 -35.19 21.03 14.05
CA ILE A 309 -35.50 20.56 15.39
C ILE A 309 -34.19 20.65 16.21
N LYS A 310 -34.27 21.49 17.26
CA LYS A 310 -33.16 21.64 18.21
C LYS A 310 -33.18 20.48 19.22
N ILE A 311 -32.05 19.84 19.42
CA ILE A 311 -31.87 18.83 20.45
C ILE A 311 -30.78 19.36 21.41
N GLU A 312 -31.18 19.55 22.68
CA GLU A 312 -30.24 19.87 23.76
C GLU A 312 -29.86 18.58 24.46
N ILE A 313 -28.56 18.26 24.42
CA ILE A 313 -28.02 17.13 25.15
C ILE A 313 -27.54 17.66 26.49
N GLN A 314 -28.16 17.18 27.59
CA GLN A 314 -27.61 17.40 28.93
C GLN A 314 -26.39 16.46 29.08
N ASP A 315 -25.22 17.08 29.27
CA ASP A 315 -24.03 16.34 29.65
C ASP A 315 -24.26 15.82 31.09
N ASP A 316 -24.60 14.54 31.24
CA ASP A 316 -24.54 13.86 32.51
C ASP A 316 -23.08 13.67 32.94
N GLU A 317 -22.41 14.77 33.33
CA GLU A 317 -21.23 14.74 34.12
C GLU A 317 -21.61 14.54 35.59
N GLN A 318 -22.05 13.34 35.96
CA GLN A 318 -21.97 12.90 37.35
C GLN A 318 -21.70 11.39 37.40
N VAL A 319 -20.71 11.10 38.25
CA VAL A 319 -20.33 9.80 38.81
C VAL A 319 -19.10 9.17 38.18
N GLN A 320 -17.91 9.40 38.74
CA GLN A 320 -17.39 8.48 39.74
C GLN A 320 -16.23 9.10 40.54
N ASN A 321 -16.49 9.25 41.82
CA ASN A 321 -15.46 9.25 42.86
C ASN A 321 -14.87 7.85 43.06
#